data_c071539f5e0e85c16b158d46b34ffb9f
#
_entry.id   c071539f5e0e85c16b158d46b34ffb9f
#
_cell.length_a   1.000
_cell.length_b   1.000
_cell.length_c   1.000
_cell.angle_alpha   90.00
_cell.angle_beta   90.00
_cell.angle_gamma   90.00
#
_symmetry.space_group_name_H-M   'P 1'
#
loop_
_entity.id
_entity.type
_entity.pdbx_description
1 polymer ?
#
loop_
_entity_poly.entity_id
_entity_poly.type
_entity_poly.pdbx_seq_one_letter_code
_entity_poly.pdbx_strand_id
1 'polypeptide(L)' 'MDSVGPPEIMRILAVTDALGFHRDAVVVPLWTKGKGEILVRGQKLQISAPAEGDFEAWLGALPAALKAMDLSAVRRA' A
#
# COMPACT_ATOMS: atom_id res chain seq x y z
N MET A 1 -0.51 -14.32 7.17
CA MET A 1 -1.05 -14.16 5.79
C MET A 1 0.02 -14.56 4.79
N ASP A 2 -0.25 -15.56 3.97
CA ASP A 2 0.75 -16.07 3.01
C ASP A 2 0.64 -15.42 1.63
N SER A 3 -0.55 -14.97 1.29
CA SER A 3 -0.80 -14.30 0.02
C SER A 3 -1.86 -13.24 0.21
N VAL A 4 -1.95 -12.33 -0.76
CA VAL A 4 -2.87 -11.20 -0.71
C VAL A 4 -4.03 -11.50 -1.65
N GLY A 5 -5.23 -11.57 -1.09
CA GLY A 5 -6.45 -11.78 -1.88
C GLY A 5 -7.08 -10.47 -2.34
N PRO A 6 -8.11 -10.57 -3.23
CA PRO A 6 -8.82 -9.38 -3.69
C PRO A 6 -9.36 -8.48 -2.58
N PRO A 7 -9.93 -8.98 -1.46
CA PRO A 7 -10.42 -8.10 -0.42
C PRO A 7 -9.32 -7.23 0.20
N GLU A 8 -8.14 -7.78 0.42
CA GLU A 8 -7.01 -7.04 1.01
C GLU A 8 -6.49 -5.98 0.03
N ILE A 9 -6.39 -6.34 -1.25
CA ILE A 9 -5.97 -5.40 -2.29
C ILE A 9 -6.93 -4.22 -2.37
N MET A 10 -8.23 -4.49 -2.35
CA MET A 10 -9.24 -3.44 -2.42
C MET A 10 -9.18 -2.51 -1.20
N ARG A 11 -8.89 -3.04 -0.03
CA ARG A 11 -8.77 -2.22 1.18
C ARG A 11 -7.53 -1.32 1.14
N ILE A 12 -6.41 -1.83 0.62
CA ILE A 12 -5.20 -1.01 0.43
C ILE A 12 -5.48 0.10 -0.59
N LEU A 13 -6.11 -0.25 -1.72
CA LEU A 13 -6.45 0.73 -2.75
C LEU A 13 -7.43 1.79 -2.24
N ALA A 14 -8.35 1.43 -1.34
CA ALA A 14 -9.25 2.40 -0.73
C ALA A 14 -8.48 3.46 0.07
N VAL A 15 -7.42 3.04 0.77
CA VAL A 15 -6.56 3.98 1.52
C VAL A 15 -5.84 4.92 0.55
N THR A 16 -5.24 4.38 -0.51
CA THR A 16 -4.51 5.21 -1.47
C THR A 16 -5.43 6.12 -2.26
N ASP A 17 -6.64 5.67 -2.60
CA ASP A 17 -7.65 6.51 -3.25
C ASP A 17 -8.03 7.70 -2.34
N ALA A 18 -8.24 7.43 -1.05
CA ALA A 18 -8.58 8.47 -0.09
C ALA A 18 -7.48 9.52 0.06
N LEU A 19 -6.23 9.13 -0.16
CA LEU A 19 -5.08 10.04 -0.11
C LEU A 19 -4.82 10.74 -1.45
N GLY A 20 -5.61 10.46 -2.47
CA GLY A 20 -5.55 11.14 -3.76
C GLY A 20 -4.57 10.55 -4.75
N PHE A 21 -4.09 9.32 -4.57
CA PHE A 21 -3.23 8.66 -5.54
C PHE A 21 -4.04 8.04 -6.66
N HIS A 22 -3.50 8.09 -7.88
CA HIS A 22 -4.13 7.44 -9.03
C HIS A 22 -3.95 5.92 -8.90
N ARG A 23 -5.02 5.14 -9.14
CA ARG A 23 -4.97 3.68 -9.00
C ARG A 23 -3.91 3.04 -9.87
N ASP A 24 -3.71 3.54 -11.08
CA ASP A 24 -2.70 3.00 -12.00
C ASP A 24 -1.28 3.25 -11.49
N ALA A 25 -1.10 4.17 -10.56
CA ALA A 25 0.19 4.45 -9.95
C ALA A 25 0.46 3.60 -8.70
N VAL A 26 -0.53 2.81 -8.24
CA VAL A 26 -0.39 1.98 -7.05
C VAL A 26 -0.32 0.51 -7.46
N VAL A 27 0.73 -0.17 -6.99
CA VAL A 27 0.95 -1.59 -7.24
C VAL A 27 0.86 -2.33 -5.91
N VAL A 28 -0.03 -3.32 -5.83
CA VAL A 28 -0.14 -4.19 -4.66
C VAL A 28 0.18 -5.61 -5.13
N PRO A 29 1.41 -6.10 -4.88
CA PRO A 29 1.78 -7.45 -5.31
C PRO A 29 1.00 -8.51 -4.53
N LEU A 30 0.91 -9.70 -5.11
CA LEU A 30 0.18 -10.81 -4.51
C LEU A 30 0.96 -11.50 -3.38
N TRP A 31 2.22 -11.16 -3.20
CA TRP A 31 3.03 -11.71 -2.10
C TRP A 31 3.01 -10.77 -0.90
N THR A 32 3.27 -11.34 0.27
CA THR A 32 3.45 -10.59 1.51
C THR A 32 4.93 -10.41 1.80
N LYS A 33 5.28 -9.46 2.65
CA LYS A 33 6.68 -9.23 2.98
C LYS A 33 6.83 -8.74 4.42
N GLY A 34 7.33 -9.61 5.28
CA GLY A 34 7.68 -9.29 6.66
C GLY A 34 6.59 -8.54 7.41
N LYS A 35 6.86 -7.31 7.78
CA LYS A 35 5.92 -6.41 8.47
C LYS A 35 5.22 -5.45 7.52
N GLY A 36 5.25 -5.77 6.24
CA GLY A 36 4.77 -4.88 5.18
C GLY A 36 5.89 -4.02 4.64
N GLU A 37 5.76 -3.59 3.39
CA GLU A 37 6.78 -2.78 2.75
C GLU A 37 6.14 -1.74 1.84
N ILE A 38 6.70 -0.55 1.83
CA ILE A 38 6.26 0.53 0.95
C ILE A 38 7.48 1.00 0.18
N LEU A 39 7.39 0.94 -1.15
CA LEU A 39 8.47 1.34 -2.05
C LEU A 39 7.96 2.29 -3.11
N VAL A 40 8.81 3.22 -3.54
CA VAL A 40 8.53 4.06 -4.70
C VAL A 40 9.45 3.60 -5.83
N ARG A 41 8.85 3.23 -6.97
CA ARG A 41 9.59 2.79 -8.16
C ARG A 41 9.19 3.68 -9.33
N GLY A 42 10.07 4.60 -9.71
CA GLY A 42 9.74 5.58 -10.73
C GLY A 42 8.58 6.45 -10.26
N GLN A 43 7.48 6.43 -11.00
CA GLN A 43 6.28 7.19 -10.65
C GLN A 43 5.22 6.34 -9.97
N LYS A 44 5.57 5.11 -9.57
CA LYS A 44 4.63 4.17 -8.97
C LYS A 44 4.94 3.90 -7.51
N LEU A 45 3.88 3.66 -6.77
CA LEU A 45 3.92 3.31 -5.35
C LEU A 45 3.60 1.82 -5.21
N GLN A 46 4.55 1.04 -4.67
CA GLN A 46 4.35 -0.37 -4.41
C GLN A 46 4.13 -0.60 -2.92
N ILE A 47 3.03 -1.22 -2.58
CA ILE A 47 2.67 -1.51 -1.19
C ILE A 47 2.50 -3.01 -1.04
N SER A 48 3.39 -3.64 -0.26
CA SER A 48 3.32 -5.07 0.04
C SER A 48 2.68 -5.27 1.41
N ALA A 49 1.67 -6.13 1.46
CA ALA A 49 0.98 -6.44 2.72
C ALA A 49 1.91 -7.20 3.68
N PRO A 50 1.68 -7.12 5.00
CA PRO A 50 2.51 -7.82 5.96
C PRO A 50 2.24 -9.31 5.94
N ALA A 51 3.31 -10.11 6.08
CA ALA A 51 3.23 -11.54 6.30
C ALA A 51 3.03 -11.86 7.78
N GLU A 52 3.42 -10.95 8.66
CA GLU A 52 3.37 -11.10 10.11
C GLU A 52 2.49 -10.03 10.73
N GLY A 53 1.91 -10.35 11.88
CA GLY A 53 1.09 -9.41 12.61
C GLY A 53 -0.32 -9.27 12.08
N ASP A 54 -1.01 -8.27 12.58
CA ASP A 54 -2.42 -8.04 12.26
C ASP A 54 -2.55 -7.10 11.06
N PHE A 55 -3.17 -7.60 10.01
CA PHE A 55 -3.41 -6.81 8.78
C PHE A 55 -4.22 -5.55 9.08
N GLU A 56 -5.24 -5.65 9.95
CA GLU A 56 -6.11 -4.51 10.26
C GLU A 56 -5.33 -3.39 10.96
N ALA A 57 -4.46 -3.75 11.89
CA ALA A 57 -3.62 -2.78 12.60
C ALA A 57 -2.63 -2.12 11.63
N TRP A 58 -2.01 -2.92 10.75
CA TRP A 58 -1.11 -2.40 9.73
C TRP A 58 -1.84 -1.45 8.78
N LEU A 59 -3.01 -1.84 8.32
CA LEU A 59 -3.81 -1.03 7.40
C LEU A 59 -4.22 0.29 8.05
N GLY A 60 -4.57 0.26 9.34
CA GLY A 60 -4.92 1.46 10.08
C GLY A 60 -3.76 2.45 10.21
N ALA A 61 -2.52 1.95 10.25
CA ALA A 61 -1.32 2.78 10.30
C ALA A 61 -0.83 3.23 8.93
N LEU A 62 -1.35 2.64 7.84
CA LEU A 62 -0.87 2.90 6.49
C LEU A 62 -0.99 4.37 6.07
N PRO A 63 -2.10 5.08 6.32
CA PRO A 63 -2.20 6.49 5.93
C PRO A 63 -1.10 7.35 6.54
N ALA A 64 -0.79 7.14 7.83
CA ALA A 64 0.25 7.90 8.51
C ALA A 64 1.63 7.58 7.93
N ALA A 65 1.89 6.30 7.63
CA ALA A 65 3.15 5.89 7.03
C ALA A 65 3.34 6.53 5.65
N LEU A 66 2.29 6.57 4.83
CA LEU A 66 2.35 7.19 3.52
C LEU A 66 2.55 8.71 3.60
N LYS A 67 1.92 9.36 4.57
CA LYS A 67 2.08 10.80 4.77
C LYS A 67 3.49 11.17 5.24
N ALA A 68 4.19 10.26 5.90
CA ALA A 68 5.55 10.48 6.36
C ALA A 68 6.59 10.32 5.26
N MET A 69 6.22 9.78 4.12
CA MET A 69 7.13 9.55 2.99
C MET A 69 7.05 10.68 1.97
N ASP A 70 8.15 10.91 1.25
CA ASP A 70 8.13 11.78 0.08
C ASP A 70 7.58 11.00 -1.12
N LEU A 71 6.34 11.26 -1.46
CA LEU A 71 5.63 10.60 -2.54
C LEU A 71 5.33 11.56 -3.70
N SER A 72 6.12 12.63 -3.83
CA SER A 72 5.91 13.66 -4.85
C SER A 72 6.05 13.12 -6.27
N ALA A 73 6.85 12.05 -6.47
CA ALA A 73 7.01 11.43 -7.78
C ALA A 73 5.84 10.51 -8.16
N VAL A 74 5.00 10.13 -7.21
CA VAL A 74 3.89 9.22 -7.46
C VAL A 74 2.71 9.99 -8.06
N ARG A 75 2.13 9.44 -9.13
CA ARG A 75 1.04 10.07 -9.85
C ARG A 75 -0.20 10.20 -8.98
N ARG A 76 -0.78 11.39 -8.98
CA ARG A 76 -2.03 11.68 -8.28
C ARG A 76 -3.22 11.62 -9.22
N ALA A 77 -4.37 11.29 -8.64
CA ALA A 77 -5.62 11.29 -9.37
C ALA A 77 -6.06 12.73 -9.72
#